data_1b71cb1890f226ae050a0b2a1b4bc89b
#
_entry.id   1b71cb1890f226ae050a0b2a1b4bc89b
#
_cell.length_a   1.000
_cell.length_b   1.000
_cell.length_c   1.000
_cell.angle_alpha   90.00
_cell.angle_beta   90.00
_cell.angle_gamma   90.00
#
_symmetry.space_group_name_H-M   'P 1'
#
loop_
_entity.id
_entity.type
_entity.pdbx_description
1 polymer ?
#
loop_
_entity_poly.entity_id
_entity_poly.type
_entity_poly.pdbx_seq_one_letter_code
_entity_poly.pdbx_strand_id
1 'polypeptide(L)'
;MSAFDALSFWRESDFNGRMGWYREVAADRLPAKYRICAALPAGVALNSPEEGLWQALEAGTQDFLRLRQAVRAGAALGSERLTPSLLDLVAELGRRMLAHCNFCKWDCRVDRTRGAKMGACKLAAETRVSSAFHHRGEELVYRGTHGSGTIFFTSCNMRCAFCQNGDISTDRLNGEPVDARTLAAIAVQLRLEGCHNINWVGGDPTIHLHTILEAIAHFPRGFNAPMLWNSNFFQSEEAMKLLRLTMDVWLPDFKFGPGRCAVELARTGWYWETVTGNLLKLRDWGEDLTLRHLIMPGHVECCTAPVLDWIAQNMPEAPVNIMDQYHPDNFCDPGNEKFMERYRPLARFPQRSEILAAFRHARARGLRFESLSLEKGSGPVF
;
A
#
# COMPACT_ATOMS: atom_id res chain seq x y z
N MET A 1 3.65 13.69 -30.29
CA MET A 1 3.40 13.21 -28.91
C MET A 1 3.16 14.44 -28.07
N SER A 2 1.93 14.76 -27.76
CA SER A 2 1.61 15.92 -26.93
C SER A 2 2.00 15.60 -25.51
N ALA A 3 2.79 16.44 -24.96
CA ALA A 3 3.37 16.40 -23.64
C ALA A 3 2.36 16.75 -22.52
N PHE A 4 1.24 16.05 -22.45
CA PHE A 4 0.63 15.80 -21.16
C PHE A 4 1.36 14.60 -20.56
N ASP A 5 2.64 14.77 -20.45
CA ASP A 5 3.51 13.88 -19.76
C ASP A 5 3.16 13.94 -18.27
N ALA A 6 3.07 12.81 -17.63
CA ALA A 6 2.99 12.73 -16.18
C ALA A 6 4.05 13.61 -15.49
N LEU A 7 5.14 13.91 -16.16
CA LEU A 7 6.16 14.85 -15.74
C LEU A 7 5.66 16.31 -15.60
N SER A 8 4.63 16.74 -16.33
CA SER A 8 4.06 18.09 -16.17
C SER A 8 3.26 18.23 -14.88
N PHE A 9 2.59 17.16 -14.49
CA PHE A 9 1.87 17.06 -13.21
C PHE A 9 2.83 17.15 -12.01
N TRP A 10 4.02 16.54 -12.13
CA TRP A 10 5.06 16.58 -11.10
C TRP A 10 5.66 17.96 -10.84
N ARG A 11 5.37 18.94 -11.67
CA ARG A 11 5.83 20.33 -11.49
C ARG A 11 4.96 21.15 -10.56
N GLU A 12 3.79 20.62 -10.19
CA GLU A 12 2.92 21.29 -9.23
C GLU A 12 3.58 21.29 -7.84
N SER A 13 3.59 22.48 -7.22
CA SER A 13 4.23 22.73 -5.92
C SER A 13 3.76 21.78 -4.80
N ASP A 14 2.53 21.27 -4.91
CA ASP A 14 1.90 20.42 -3.89
C ASP A 14 2.52 19.03 -3.79
N PHE A 15 3.18 18.56 -4.87
CA PHE A 15 3.77 17.22 -4.91
C PHE A 15 5.31 17.22 -4.89
N ASN A 16 5.95 18.26 -5.38
CA ASN A 16 7.41 18.30 -5.59
C ASN A 16 8.25 18.06 -4.32
N GLY A 17 7.72 18.39 -3.15
CA GLY A 17 8.41 18.19 -1.87
C GLY A 17 8.13 16.83 -1.20
N ARG A 18 7.07 16.11 -1.61
CA ARG A 18 6.55 14.94 -0.89
C ARG A 18 6.59 13.63 -1.69
N MET A 19 6.87 13.72 -2.98
CA MET A 19 6.95 12.57 -3.89
C MET A 19 8.28 12.57 -4.64
N GLY A 20 9.30 13.18 -4.04
CA GLY A 20 10.57 13.43 -4.71
C GLY A 20 11.36 12.16 -5.00
N TRP A 21 11.40 11.20 -4.07
CA TRP A 21 12.06 9.93 -4.28
C TRP A 21 11.35 9.12 -5.37
N TYR A 22 10.05 8.94 -5.23
CA TYR A 22 9.21 8.22 -6.20
C TYR A 22 9.38 8.75 -7.61
N ARG A 23 9.31 10.09 -7.78
CA ARG A 23 9.50 10.75 -9.07
C ARG A 23 10.85 10.42 -9.72
N GLU A 24 11.93 10.50 -8.94
CA GLU A 24 13.28 10.24 -9.47
C GLU A 24 13.45 8.77 -9.87
N VAL A 25 12.88 7.84 -9.09
CA VAL A 25 12.89 6.41 -9.42
C VAL A 25 12.02 6.11 -10.65
N ALA A 26 10.83 6.71 -10.74
CA ALA A 26 9.93 6.52 -11.88
C ALA A 26 10.54 7.00 -13.21
N ALA A 27 11.37 8.05 -13.13
CA ALA A 27 12.10 8.63 -14.25
C ALA A 27 13.47 7.97 -14.52
N ASP A 28 13.77 6.85 -13.86
CA ASP A 28 15.06 6.11 -13.93
C ASP A 28 16.29 6.97 -13.60
N ARG A 29 16.13 8.06 -12.83
CA ARG A 29 17.23 8.90 -12.36
C ARG A 29 17.83 8.43 -11.03
N LEU A 30 17.02 7.75 -10.20
CA LEU A 30 17.48 7.08 -8.98
C LEU A 30 17.13 5.59 -9.02
N PRO A 31 17.94 4.74 -8.36
CA PRO A 31 17.58 3.34 -8.18
C PRO A 31 16.44 3.19 -7.19
N ALA A 32 15.51 2.25 -7.42
CA ALA A 32 14.51 1.85 -6.45
C ALA A 32 15.16 1.30 -5.16
N LYS A 33 14.48 1.39 -4.03
CA LYS A 33 14.99 0.99 -2.72
C LYS A 33 15.48 -0.45 -2.67
N TYR A 34 14.78 -1.39 -3.30
CA TYR A 34 15.19 -2.80 -3.34
C TYR A 34 16.57 -2.99 -4.01
N ARG A 35 16.93 -2.13 -4.96
CA ARG A 35 18.28 -2.17 -5.59
C ARG A 35 19.36 -1.73 -4.61
N ILE A 36 19.07 -0.74 -3.76
CA ILE A 36 19.98 -0.33 -2.67
C ILE A 36 20.16 -1.48 -1.67
N CYS A 37 19.07 -2.16 -1.30
CA CYS A 37 19.13 -3.35 -0.45
C CYS A 37 19.97 -4.46 -1.09
N ALA A 38 19.84 -4.70 -2.39
CA ALA A 38 20.60 -5.71 -3.10
C ALA A 38 22.10 -5.42 -3.19
N ALA A 39 22.51 -4.15 -3.03
CA ALA A 39 23.90 -3.71 -3.02
C ALA A 39 24.57 -3.78 -1.63
N LEU A 40 23.84 -4.14 -0.60
CA LEU A 40 24.32 -4.27 0.78
C LEU A 40 24.39 -5.74 1.20
N PRO A 41 25.38 -6.16 2.01
CA PRO A 41 25.46 -7.53 2.49
C PRO A 41 24.34 -7.82 3.51
N ALA A 42 23.92 -9.07 3.61
CA ALA A 42 22.99 -9.52 4.64
C ALA A 42 23.55 -9.38 6.07
N GLY A 43 24.88 -9.39 6.20
CA GLY A 43 25.58 -9.29 7.49
C GLY A 43 25.46 -10.55 8.38
N VAL A 44 24.74 -11.57 7.91
CA VAL A 44 24.45 -12.80 8.65
C VAL A 44 24.20 -13.94 7.66
N ALA A 45 24.43 -15.18 8.07
CA ALA A 45 24.01 -16.35 7.31
C ALA A 45 22.48 -16.51 7.40
N LEU A 46 21.78 -16.69 6.27
CA LEU A 46 20.31 -16.72 6.22
C LEU A 46 19.68 -17.89 6.97
N ASN A 47 20.45 -18.94 7.25
CA ASN A 47 20.00 -20.08 8.07
C ASN A 47 20.17 -19.86 9.60
N SER A 48 20.66 -18.68 10.02
CA SER A 48 20.81 -18.32 11.44
C SER A 48 19.45 -18.30 12.16
N PRO A 49 19.45 -18.37 13.51
CA PRO A 49 18.25 -18.17 14.30
C PRO A 49 17.55 -16.84 13.96
N GLU A 50 16.22 -16.81 14.04
CA GLU A 50 15.42 -15.66 13.60
C GLU A 50 15.79 -14.36 14.33
N GLU A 51 16.09 -14.45 15.63
CA GLU A 51 16.53 -13.29 16.43
C GLU A 51 17.80 -12.65 15.83
N GLY A 52 18.79 -13.46 15.41
CA GLY A 52 19.99 -12.96 14.74
C GLY A 52 19.72 -12.32 13.38
N LEU A 53 18.71 -12.81 12.65
CA LEU A 53 18.28 -12.21 11.38
C LEU A 53 17.64 -10.82 11.62
N TRP A 54 16.80 -10.68 12.64
CA TRP A 54 16.20 -9.39 12.99
C TRP A 54 17.26 -8.38 13.47
N GLN A 55 18.27 -8.80 14.26
CA GLN A 55 19.38 -7.95 14.67
C GLN A 55 20.22 -7.49 13.44
N ALA A 56 20.50 -8.41 12.51
CA ALA A 56 21.17 -8.08 11.26
C ALA A 56 20.35 -7.12 10.38
N LEU A 57 19.02 -7.26 10.34
CA LEU A 57 18.16 -6.33 9.64
C LEU A 57 18.23 -4.92 10.22
N GLU A 58 18.26 -4.78 11.55
CA GLU A 58 18.40 -3.48 12.21
C GLU A 58 19.71 -2.79 11.85
N ALA A 59 20.83 -3.53 11.92
CA ALA A 59 22.14 -3.02 11.50
C ALA A 59 22.15 -2.66 10.01
N GLY A 60 21.68 -3.57 9.14
CA GLY A 60 21.59 -3.36 7.70
C GLY A 60 20.67 -2.20 7.32
N THR A 61 19.64 -1.92 8.13
CA THR A 61 18.77 -0.74 7.93
C THR A 61 19.55 0.56 8.09
N GLN A 62 20.50 0.64 9.02
CA GLN A 62 21.34 1.84 9.18
C GLN A 62 22.27 2.03 7.97
N ASP A 63 22.85 0.93 7.46
CA ASP A 63 23.68 0.97 6.25
C ASP A 63 22.86 1.37 5.03
N PHE A 64 21.64 0.84 4.90
CA PHE A 64 20.70 1.21 3.86
C PHE A 64 20.37 2.71 3.89
N LEU A 65 20.07 3.27 5.05
CA LEU A 65 19.75 4.69 5.18
C LEU A 65 20.94 5.58 4.77
N ARG A 66 22.16 5.21 5.17
CA ARG A 66 23.38 5.92 4.76
C ARG A 66 23.59 5.85 3.25
N LEU A 67 23.46 4.66 2.67
CA LEU A 67 23.65 4.48 1.23
C LEU A 67 22.54 5.19 0.42
N ARG A 68 21.28 5.10 0.87
CA ARG A 68 20.16 5.84 0.23
C ARG A 68 20.42 7.34 0.23
N GLN A 69 20.92 7.90 1.33
CA GLN A 69 21.26 9.31 1.41
C GLN A 69 22.41 9.69 0.46
N ALA A 70 23.44 8.88 0.39
CA ALA A 70 24.57 9.09 -0.53
C ALA A 70 24.11 9.03 -1.99
N VAL A 71 23.28 8.03 -2.35
CA VAL A 71 22.70 7.91 -3.70
C VAL A 71 21.83 9.11 -4.04
N ARG A 72 21.02 9.60 -3.11
CA ARG A 72 20.23 10.83 -3.29
C ARG A 72 21.10 12.07 -3.49
N ALA A 73 22.31 12.08 -2.92
CA ALA A 73 23.30 13.14 -3.11
C ALA A 73 24.17 12.96 -4.38
N GLY A 74 23.88 11.94 -5.22
CA GLY A 74 24.58 11.72 -6.50
C GLY A 74 25.64 10.63 -6.47
N ALA A 75 25.81 9.89 -5.38
CA ALA A 75 26.70 8.74 -5.38
C ALA A 75 26.18 7.63 -6.30
N ALA A 76 27.07 7.05 -7.10
CA ALA A 76 26.72 5.91 -7.95
C ALA A 76 26.46 4.67 -7.11
N LEU A 77 25.37 3.97 -7.40
CA LEU A 77 25.13 2.63 -6.87
C LEU A 77 25.94 1.61 -7.69
N GLY A 78 26.70 0.74 -7.01
CA GLY A 78 27.39 -0.36 -7.66
C GLY A 78 26.42 -1.25 -8.46
N SER A 79 26.87 -1.75 -9.59
CA SER A 79 26.05 -2.61 -10.47
C SER A 79 25.89 -4.04 -9.96
N GLU A 80 26.69 -4.45 -8.97
CA GLU A 80 26.69 -5.82 -8.46
C GLU A 80 25.67 -6.00 -7.34
N ARG A 81 24.91 -7.09 -7.45
CA ARG A 81 24.11 -7.61 -6.34
C ARG A 81 24.99 -8.51 -5.48
N LEU A 82 25.04 -8.25 -4.20
CA LEU A 82 25.70 -9.12 -3.23
C LEU A 82 24.86 -10.38 -2.98
N THR A 83 25.51 -11.47 -2.56
CA THR A 83 24.83 -12.72 -2.22
C THR A 83 25.52 -13.38 -1.02
N PRO A 84 24.83 -13.54 0.13
CA PRO A 84 23.49 -12.99 0.41
C PRO A 84 23.51 -11.48 0.64
N SER A 85 22.52 -10.80 0.09
CA SER A 85 22.30 -9.37 0.24
C SER A 85 21.31 -9.04 1.37
N LEU A 86 21.22 -7.76 1.75
CA LEU A 86 20.18 -7.29 2.66
C LEU A 86 18.77 -7.56 2.10
N LEU A 87 18.59 -7.53 0.76
CA LEU A 87 17.34 -7.89 0.12
C LEU A 87 17.00 -9.38 0.32
N ASP A 88 17.99 -10.26 0.26
CA ASP A 88 17.79 -11.69 0.54
C ASP A 88 17.41 -11.93 2.01
N LEU A 89 17.99 -11.16 2.95
CA LEU A 89 17.60 -11.18 4.36
C LEU A 89 16.15 -10.72 4.57
N VAL A 90 15.73 -9.65 3.89
CA VAL A 90 14.34 -9.15 3.93
C VAL A 90 13.36 -10.23 3.42
N ALA A 91 13.67 -10.90 2.31
CA ALA A 91 12.85 -11.98 1.77
C ALA A 91 12.79 -13.19 2.73
N GLU A 92 13.92 -13.59 3.32
CA GLU A 92 13.98 -14.70 4.27
C GLU A 92 13.16 -14.41 5.54
N LEU A 93 13.24 -13.20 6.10
CA LEU A 93 12.43 -12.81 7.25
C LEU A 93 10.94 -12.85 6.91
N GLY A 94 10.52 -12.33 5.75
CA GLY A 94 9.14 -12.44 5.28
C GLY A 94 8.66 -13.89 5.18
N ARG A 95 9.52 -14.80 4.70
CA ARG A 95 9.22 -16.23 4.62
C ARG A 95 9.07 -16.87 6.02
N ARG A 96 9.94 -16.52 6.97
CA ARG A 96 9.86 -17.05 8.35
C ARG A 96 8.61 -16.61 9.10
N MET A 97 8.15 -15.39 8.87
CA MET A 97 6.90 -14.90 9.44
C MET A 97 5.67 -15.77 9.10
N LEU A 98 5.72 -16.62 8.06
CA LEU A 98 4.64 -17.57 7.76
C LEU A 98 4.45 -18.64 8.84
N ALA A 99 5.54 -19.08 9.49
CA ALA A 99 5.47 -20.17 10.49
C ALA A 99 4.76 -19.75 11.78
N HIS A 100 4.68 -18.46 12.04
CA HIS A 100 4.01 -17.86 13.20
C HIS A 100 3.33 -16.54 12.83
N CYS A 101 2.49 -16.55 11.81
CA CYS A 101 1.97 -15.42 11.05
C CYS A 101 1.68 -14.17 11.90
N ASN A 102 2.48 -13.14 11.66
CA ASN A 102 2.37 -11.81 12.27
C ASN A 102 2.47 -10.69 11.21
N PHE A 103 2.05 -10.90 9.97
CA PHE A 103 2.10 -9.88 8.90
C PHE A 103 1.24 -8.64 9.18
N CYS A 104 0.18 -8.79 9.94
CA CYS A 104 -0.73 -7.69 10.27
C CYS A 104 -1.05 -7.68 11.78
N LYS A 105 -1.73 -6.62 12.22
CA LYS A 105 -2.06 -6.40 13.64
C LYS A 105 -2.93 -7.49 14.27
N TRP A 106 -3.54 -8.38 13.48
CA TRP A 106 -4.22 -9.56 14.01
C TRP A 106 -3.29 -10.48 14.78
N ASP A 107 -1.99 -10.50 14.44
CA ASP A 107 -0.97 -11.34 15.10
C ASP A 107 -1.48 -12.76 15.38
N CYS A 108 -1.97 -13.42 14.33
CA CYS A 108 -2.70 -14.70 14.46
C CYS A 108 -1.84 -15.83 14.99
N ARG A 109 -0.51 -15.76 14.89
CA ARG A 109 0.47 -16.78 15.29
C ARG A 109 0.21 -18.17 14.74
N VAL A 110 -0.56 -18.28 13.66
CA VAL A 110 -0.82 -19.54 12.97
C VAL A 110 0.36 -19.89 12.05
N ASP A 111 0.65 -21.18 11.96
CA ASP A 111 1.61 -21.70 10.98
C ASP A 111 0.90 -21.86 9.62
N ARG A 112 1.12 -20.87 8.74
CA ARG A 112 0.54 -20.85 7.40
C ARG A 112 1.23 -21.84 6.46
N THR A 113 2.45 -22.27 6.76
CA THR A 113 3.20 -23.24 5.94
C THR A 113 2.54 -24.62 5.96
N ARG A 114 1.95 -25.00 7.09
CA ARG A 114 1.23 -26.25 7.25
C ARG A 114 -0.21 -26.22 6.75
N GLY A 115 -0.81 -25.04 6.65
CA GLY A 115 -2.17 -24.86 6.17
C GLY A 115 -3.29 -25.47 7.03
N ALA A 116 -2.96 -26.09 8.16
CA ALA A 116 -3.92 -26.79 9.02
C ALA A 116 -4.85 -25.83 9.78
N LYS A 117 -4.34 -24.65 10.16
CA LYS A 117 -5.09 -23.60 10.86
C LYS A 117 -4.90 -22.27 10.15
N MET A 118 -5.99 -21.57 9.89
CA MET A 118 -5.99 -20.30 9.18
C MET A 118 -6.24 -19.12 10.12
N GLY A 119 -5.58 -18.00 9.85
CA GLY A 119 -5.80 -16.72 10.55
C GLY A 119 -6.99 -15.95 10.00
N ALA A 120 -7.08 -14.65 10.35
CA ALA A 120 -8.17 -13.74 9.96
C ALA A 120 -8.35 -13.62 8.44
N CYS A 121 -7.26 -13.71 7.66
CA CYS A 121 -7.27 -13.67 6.19
C CYS A 121 -7.72 -14.99 5.53
N LYS A 122 -7.82 -16.08 6.28
CA LYS A 122 -8.18 -17.42 5.80
C LYS A 122 -7.25 -18.00 4.73
N LEU A 123 -5.97 -17.63 4.73
CA LEU A 123 -4.96 -18.12 3.79
C LEU A 123 -3.96 -19.05 4.46
N ALA A 124 -3.51 -20.06 3.71
CA ALA A 124 -2.27 -20.78 3.92
C ALA A 124 -1.09 -19.99 3.30
N ALA A 125 0.03 -20.64 2.98
CA ALA A 125 1.19 -19.99 2.36
C ALA A 125 0.96 -19.59 0.91
N GLU A 126 0.02 -20.22 0.20
CA GLU A 126 -0.26 -19.94 -1.22
C GLU A 126 -0.64 -18.48 -1.45
N THR A 127 0.01 -17.85 -2.42
CA THR A 127 -0.34 -16.53 -2.91
C THR A 127 -1.15 -16.66 -4.18
N ARG A 128 -2.23 -15.89 -4.29
CA ARG A 128 -3.08 -15.81 -5.48
C ARG A 128 -3.16 -14.40 -6.01
N VAL A 129 -3.09 -14.28 -7.32
CA VAL A 129 -3.29 -13.04 -8.07
C VAL A 129 -4.62 -13.14 -8.80
N SER A 130 -5.55 -12.23 -8.50
CA SER A 130 -6.84 -12.14 -9.18
C SER A 130 -6.68 -11.53 -10.58
N SER A 131 -5.87 -10.49 -10.68
CA SER A 131 -5.60 -9.82 -11.97
C SER A 131 -4.33 -8.99 -11.92
N ALA A 132 -3.73 -8.74 -13.09
CA ALA A 132 -2.61 -7.83 -13.25
C ALA A 132 -2.81 -7.02 -14.54
N PHE A 133 -2.76 -5.70 -14.49
CA PHE A 133 -3.06 -4.84 -15.64
C PHE A 133 -2.55 -3.41 -15.47
N HIS A 134 -2.61 -2.64 -16.55
CA HIS A 134 -2.33 -1.20 -16.59
C HIS A 134 -3.51 -0.42 -16.00
N HIS A 135 -3.47 -0.08 -14.74
CA HIS A 135 -4.56 0.64 -14.06
C HIS A 135 -4.54 2.13 -14.43
N ARG A 136 -5.34 2.48 -15.43
CA ARG A 136 -5.51 3.87 -15.89
C ARG A 136 -6.48 4.69 -15.04
N GLY A 137 -7.17 4.05 -14.10
CA GLY A 137 -8.08 4.68 -13.15
C GLY A 137 -7.42 5.07 -11.81
N GLU A 138 -6.12 4.80 -11.64
CA GLU A 138 -5.36 5.20 -10.45
C GLU A 138 -5.16 6.73 -10.41
N GLU A 139 -4.74 7.33 -9.30
CA GLU A 139 -4.41 8.75 -9.22
C GLU A 139 -3.36 9.10 -10.30
N LEU A 140 -3.50 10.30 -10.87
CA LEU A 140 -2.64 10.77 -11.97
C LEU A 140 -1.15 10.66 -11.62
N VAL A 141 -0.81 10.94 -10.37
CA VAL A 141 0.54 10.85 -9.82
C VAL A 141 1.13 9.44 -9.92
N TYR A 142 0.31 8.39 -9.90
CA TYR A 142 0.74 6.99 -9.99
C TYR A 142 0.58 6.38 -11.38
N ARG A 143 -0.45 6.76 -12.12
CA ARG A 143 -0.75 6.11 -13.40
C ARG A 143 0.13 6.58 -14.55
N GLY A 144 0.67 7.82 -14.49
CA GLY A 144 1.40 8.37 -15.61
C GLY A 144 0.59 8.28 -16.92
N THR A 145 1.29 8.06 -18.04
CA THR A 145 0.68 7.95 -19.38
C THR A 145 0.22 6.52 -19.72
N HIS A 146 0.86 5.51 -19.15
CA HIS A 146 0.61 4.10 -19.47
C HIS A 146 -0.10 3.31 -18.37
N GLY A 147 -0.46 3.96 -17.27
CA GLY A 147 -1.11 3.35 -16.13
C GLY A 147 -0.14 2.92 -15.03
N SER A 148 -0.70 2.67 -13.85
CA SER A 148 -0.02 2.01 -12.75
C SER A 148 0.02 0.51 -13.02
N GLY A 149 1.16 -0.13 -12.92
CA GLY A 149 1.33 -1.58 -13.09
C GLY A 149 0.74 -2.33 -11.90
N THR A 150 -0.55 -2.53 -11.91
CA THR A 150 -1.34 -2.95 -10.75
C THR A 150 -1.51 -4.45 -10.71
N ILE A 151 -1.19 -5.07 -9.57
CA ILE A 151 -1.33 -6.49 -9.29
C ILE A 151 -2.31 -6.66 -8.13
N PHE A 152 -3.50 -7.21 -8.42
CA PHE A 152 -4.56 -7.45 -7.44
C PHE A 152 -4.42 -8.82 -6.79
N PHE A 153 -4.13 -8.82 -5.49
CA PHE A 153 -4.07 -10.03 -4.68
C PHE A 153 -5.44 -10.42 -4.13
N THR A 154 -5.64 -11.69 -3.95
CA THR A 154 -6.86 -12.29 -3.41
C THR A 154 -6.89 -12.26 -1.88
N SER A 155 -8.09 -12.17 -1.30
CA SER A 155 -8.36 -12.12 0.13
C SER A 155 -7.89 -10.81 0.81
N CYS A 156 -8.29 -10.61 2.05
CA CYS A 156 -7.98 -9.42 2.85
C CYS A 156 -7.89 -9.77 4.34
N ASN A 157 -7.14 -9.01 5.10
CA ASN A 157 -7.10 -9.10 6.56
C ASN A 157 -8.23 -8.32 7.25
N MET A 158 -8.98 -7.50 6.49
CA MET A 158 -10.18 -6.80 6.93
C MET A 158 -11.45 -7.41 6.28
N ARG A 159 -12.63 -7.01 6.76
CA ARG A 159 -13.94 -7.47 6.26
C ARG A 159 -14.89 -6.29 6.07
N CYS A 160 -14.45 -5.30 5.26
CA CYS A 160 -15.24 -4.11 4.98
C CYS A 160 -16.57 -4.48 4.33
N ALA A 161 -17.67 -4.05 4.95
CA ALA A 161 -19.00 -4.37 4.46
C ALA A 161 -19.29 -3.77 3.07
N PHE A 162 -18.69 -2.62 2.78
CA PHE A 162 -18.82 -1.84 1.55
C PHE A 162 -17.66 -2.07 0.56
N CYS A 163 -16.98 -3.21 0.63
CA CYS A 163 -15.78 -3.43 -0.18
C CYS A 163 -16.13 -3.47 -1.66
N GLN A 164 -15.59 -2.52 -2.44
CA GLN A 164 -15.77 -2.43 -3.88
C GLN A 164 -15.09 -3.58 -4.65
N ASN A 165 -14.13 -4.24 -3.98
CA ASN A 165 -13.46 -5.44 -4.47
C ASN A 165 -13.94 -6.68 -3.66
N GLY A 166 -15.23 -6.74 -3.36
CA GLY A 166 -15.82 -7.76 -2.48
C GLY A 166 -15.66 -9.19 -3.00
N ASP A 167 -15.64 -9.37 -4.31
CA ASP A 167 -15.41 -10.62 -5.01
C ASP A 167 -14.02 -11.21 -4.73
N ILE A 168 -12.97 -10.40 -4.84
CA ILE A 168 -11.59 -10.85 -4.58
C ILE A 168 -11.23 -10.83 -3.09
N SER A 169 -11.77 -9.89 -2.31
CA SER A 169 -11.41 -9.74 -0.89
C SER A 169 -12.08 -10.77 0.01
N THR A 170 -13.21 -11.34 -0.39
CA THR A 170 -13.99 -12.32 0.39
C THR A 170 -13.86 -13.76 -0.08
N ASP A 171 -13.52 -13.99 -1.35
CA ASP A 171 -13.26 -15.29 -1.90
C ASP A 171 -11.75 -15.58 -1.95
N ARG A 172 -11.28 -16.46 -1.07
CA ARG A 172 -9.87 -16.84 -0.96
C ARG A 172 -9.37 -17.69 -2.15
N LEU A 173 -10.26 -18.21 -2.97
CA LEU A 173 -9.95 -19.03 -4.14
C LEU A 173 -10.04 -18.26 -5.46
N ASN A 174 -10.45 -17.00 -5.42
CA ASN A 174 -10.43 -16.12 -6.58
C ASN A 174 -9.00 -15.99 -7.14
N GLY A 175 -8.85 -15.91 -8.46
CA GLY A 175 -7.57 -15.75 -9.13
C GLY A 175 -6.71 -17.02 -9.18
N GLU A 176 -5.51 -16.88 -9.73
CA GLU A 176 -4.59 -17.97 -9.98
C GLU A 176 -3.47 -18.02 -8.92
N PRO A 177 -3.06 -19.21 -8.47
CA PRO A 177 -1.91 -19.36 -7.60
C PRO A 177 -0.62 -18.96 -8.34
N VAL A 178 0.23 -18.19 -7.67
CA VAL A 178 1.50 -17.73 -8.21
C VAL A 178 2.63 -17.97 -7.21
N ASP A 179 3.79 -18.38 -7.73
CA ASP A 179 5.03 -18.37 -6.99
C ASP A 179 5.76 -17.02 -7.14
N ALA A 180 6.84 -16.84 -6.41
CA ALA A 180 7.61 -15.60 -6.42
C ALA A 180 8.24 -15.29 -7.79
N ARG A 181 8.64 -16.31 -8.56
CA ARG A 181 9.24 -16.13 -9.89
C ARG A 181 8.22 -15.68 -10.91
N THR A 182 7.04 -16.29 -10.89
CA THR A 182 5.90 -15.90 -11.72
C THR A 182 5.45 -14.47 -11.38
N LEU A 183 5.36 -14.16 -10.10
CA LEU A 183 4.99 -12.81 -9.64
C LEU A 183 6.03 -11.76 -10.09
N ALA A 184 7.33 -12.11 -10.01
CA ALA A 184 8.40 -11.25 -10.51
C ALA A 184 8.28 -11.03 -12.03
N ALA A 185 8.00 -12.07 -12.80
CA ALA A 185 7.82 -11.98 -14.25
C ALA A 185 6.64 -11.07 -14.61
N ILE A 186 5.51 -11.17 -13.92
CA ILE A 186 4.34 -10.30 -14.10
C ILE A 186 4.74 -8.83 -13.85
N ALA A 187 5.42 -8.53 -12.74
CA ALA A 187 5.85 -7.18 -12.41
C ALA A 187 6.82 -6.60 -13.45
N VAL A 188 7.78 -7.41 -13.91
CA VAL A 188 8.74 -7.02 -14.96
C VAL A 188 8.00 -6.72 -16.27
N GLN A 189 7.07 -7.57 -16.66
CA GLN A 189 6.29 -7.38 -17.89
C GLN A 189 5.51 -6.07 -17.86
N LEU A 190 4.79 -5.77 -16.77
CA LEU A 190 4.06 -4.51 -16.61
C LEU A 190 4.97 -3.28 -16.79
N ARG A 191 6.18 -3.31 -16.22
CA ARG A 191 7.14 -2.20 -16.37
C ARG A 191 7.67 -2.10 -17.79
N LEU A 192 7.97 -3.21 -18.47
CA LEU A 192 8.40 -3.23 -19.86
C LEU A 192 7.33 -2.72 -20.81
N GLU A 193 6.05 -2.92 -20.50
CA GLU A 193 4.91 -2.37 -21.22
C GLU A 193 4.66 -0.88 -20.95
N GLY A 194 5.49 -0.26 -20.11
CA GLY A 194 5.50 1.18 -19.85
C GLY A 194 4.76 1.62 -18.59
N CYS A 195 4.30 0.71 -17.75
CA CYS A 195 3.70 1.08 -16.48
C CYS A 195 4.65 1.92 -15.63
N HIS A 196 4.09 2.94 -14.96
CA HIS A 196 4.87 3.94 -14.25
C HIS A 196 5.53 3.40 -12.96
N ASN A 197 4.91 2.43 -12.33
CA ASN A 197 5.33 1.75 -11.11
C ASN A 197 4.83 0.30 -11.11
N ILE A 198 5.16 -0.44 -10.04
CA ILE A 198 4.51 -1.70 -9.69
C ILE A 198 3.69 -1.45 -8.43
N ASN A 199 2.38 -1.62 -8.55
CA ASN A 199 1.38 -1.34 -7.52
C ASN A 199 0.88 -2.65 -6.89
N TRP A 200 1.34 -2.93 -5.68
CA TRP A 200 0.93 -4.08 -4.89
C TRP A 200 -0.38 -3.75 -4.15
N VAL A 201 -1.49 -4.38 -4.55
CA VAL A 201 -2.84 -4.05 -4.09
C VAL A 201 -3.74 -5.30 -4.06
N GLY A 202 -5.02 -5.16 -4.01
CA GLY A 202 -5.97 -6.25 -4.18
C GLY A 202 -7.07 -6.26 -3.13
N GLY A 203 -7.31 -7.42 -2.52
CA GLY A 203 -7.95 -7.50 -1.23
C GLY A 203 -7.09 -6.75 -0.23
N ASP A 204 -5.89 -7.29 0.06
CA ASP A 204 -4.81 -6.54 0.70
C ASP A 204 -3.45 -7.24 0.47
N PRO A 205 -2.39 -6.53 0.06
CA PRO A 205 -1.10 -7.13 -0.26
C PRO A 205 -0.35 -7.63 0.99
N THR A 206 -0.65 -7.10 2.17
CA THR A 206 0.04 -7.45 3.43
C THR A 206 0.05 -8.95 3.70
N ILE A 207 -1.04 -9.63 3.38
CA ILE A 207 -1.17 -11.06 3.65
C ILE A 207 -0.39 -11.95 2.69
N HIS A 208 0.18 -11.35 1.62
CA HIS A 208 1.05 -11.95 0.61
C HIS A 208 2.50 -11.44 0.67
N LEU A 209 2.84 -10.74 1.75
CA LEU A 209 4.12 -10.07 1.94
C LEU A 209 5.33 -10.97 1.63
N HIS A 210 5.31 -12.22 2.07
CA HIS A 210 6.39 -13.20 1.85
C HIS A 210 6.70 -13.41 0.36
N THR A 211 5.67 -13.66 -0.46
CA THR A 211 5.83 -13.88 -1.91
C THR A 211 6.22 -12.59 -2.62
N ILE A 212 5.68 -11.43 -2.19
CA ILE A 212 6.03 -10.13 -2.75
C ILE A 212 7.52 -9.83 -2.52
N LEU A 213 8.02 -10.00 -1.30
CA LEU A 213 9.43 -9.74 -0.98
C LEU A 213 10.37 -10.71 -1.72
N GLU A 214 10.00 -11.97 -1.82
CA GLU A 214 10.74 -12.96 -2.59
C GLU A 214 10.72 -12.64 -4.10
N ALA A 215 9.58 -12.21 -4.65
CA ALA A 215 9.47 -11.78 -6.04
C ALA A 215 10.39 -10.58 -6.35
N ILE A 216 10.43 -9.58 -5.46
CA ILE A 216 11.35 -8.44 -5.59
C ILE A 216 12.81 -8.92 -5.58
N ALA A 217 13.14 -9.93 -4.76
CA ALA A 217 14.47 -10.53 -4.74
C ALA A 217 14.80 -11.30 -6.04
N HIS A 218 13.82 -11.68 -6.83
CA HIS A 218 13.98 -12.33 -8.14
C HIS A 218 14.05 -11.36 -9.33
N PHE A 219 13.91 -10.06 -9.13
CA PHE A 219 14.01 -9.12 -10.25
C PHE A 219 15.33 -9.20 -10.97
N PRO A 220 15.34 -9.09 -12.31
CA PRO A 220 16.57 -9.10 -13.10
C PRO A 220 17.53 -7.98 -12.70
N ARG A 221 18.82 -8.23 -12.88
CA ARG A 221 19.84 -7.17 -12.73
C ARG A 221 19.51 -6.00 -13.66
N GLY A 222 19.61 -4.79 -13.14
CA GLY A 222 19.30 -3.59 -13.91
C GLY A 222 17.81 -3.23 -14.00
N PHE A 223 16.90 -4.14 -13.65
CA PHE A 223 15.49 -3.79 -13.56
C PHE A 223 15.28 -2.68 -12.53
N ASN A 224 14.56 -1.63 -12.91
CA ASN A 224 14.25 -0.48 -12.07
C ASN A 224 12.78 -0.07 -12.23
N ALA A 225 12.03 -0.14 -11.18
CA ALA A 225 10.66 0.31 -11.11
C ALA A 225 10.32 0.74 -9.69
N PRO A 226 9.60 1.84 -9.48
CA PRO A 226 9.11 2.18 -8.15
C PRO A 226 8.14 1.12 -7.63
N MET A 227 8.31 0.73 -6.38
CA MET A 227 7.38 -0.16 -5.67
C MET A 227 6.35 0.68 -4.91
N LEU A 228 5.08 0.56 -5.28
CA LEU A 228 3.95 1.23 -4.64
C LEU A 228 3.22 0.25 -3.72
N TRP A 229 3.10 0.60 -2.44
CA TRP A 229 2.34 -0.15 -1.45
C TRP A 229 0.95 0.45 -1.24
N ASN A 230 -0.07 -0.19 -1.76
CA ASN A 230 -1.46 0.24 -1.74
C ASN A 230 -2.27 -0.71 -0.84
N SER A 231 -2.54 -0.30 0.39
CA SER A 231 -3.11 -1.19 1.40
C SER A 231 -4.01 -0.48 2.41
N ASN A 232 -4.75 -1.28 3.18
CA ASN A 232 -5.57 -0.80 4.29
C ASN A 232 -4.75 -0.37 5.53
N PHE A 233 -3.46 -0.48 5.47
CA PHE A 233 -2.47 -0.03 6.44
C PHE A 233 -2.55 -0.70 7.83
N PHE A 234 -3.15 -1.87 7.92
CA PHE A 234 -3.29 -2.66 9.15
C PHE A 234 -2.12 -3.66 9.34
N GLN A 235 -0.91 -3.25 8.92
CA GLN A 235 0.33 -4.03 9.04
C GLN A 235 0.84 -4.08 10.48
N SER A 236 1.61 -5.14 10.77
CA SER A 236 2.44 -5.24 11.98
C SER A 236 3.68 -4.35 11.88
N GLU A 237 4.37 -4.21 13.00
CA GLU A 237 5.63 -3.49 13.06
C GLU A 237 6.73 -4.20 12.25
N GLU A 238 6.79 -5.51 12.35
CA GLU A 238 7.73 -6.36 11.60
C GLU A 238 7.54 -6.19 10.09
N ALA A 239 6.29 -6.26 9.62
CA ALA A 239 5.98 -6.01 8.21
C ALA A 239 6.40 -4.61 7.76
N MET A 240 6.15 -3.58 8.57
CA MET A 240 6.57 -2.21 8.27
C MET A 240 8.09 -2.06 8.17
N LYS A 241 8.87 -2.75 9.02
CA LYS A 241 10.35 -2.75 8.94
C LYS A 241 10.85 -3.33 7.61
N LEU A 242 10.27 -4.44 7.14
CA LEU A 242 10.65 -5.05 5.86
C LEU A 242 10.24 -4.18 4.67
N LEU A 243 9.02 -3.65 4.68
CA LEU A 243 8.48 -2.81 3.62
C LEU A 243 9.23 -1.48 3.48
N ARG A 244 9.73 -0.89 4.56
CA ARG A 244 10.54 0.33 4.55
C ARG A 244 11.73 0.24 3.60
N LEU A 245 12.34 -0.95 3.51
CA LEU A 245 13.54 -1.21 2.73
C LEU A 245 13.25 -1.47 1.25
N THR A 246 12.00 -1.75 0.89
CA THR A 246 11.63 -2.20 -0.45
C THR A 246 10.60 -1.31 -1.15
N MET A 247 9.74 -0.61 -0.41
CA MET A 247 8.70 0.23 -1.01
C MET A 247 9.19 1.66 -1.20
N ASP A 248 8.99 2.21 -2.40
CA ASP A 248 9.43 3.56 -2.78
C ASP A 248 8.37 4.61 -2.47
N VAL A 249 7.09 4.21 -2.49
CA VAL A 249 5.96 5.12 -2.26
C VAL A 249 4.80 4.35 -1.64
N TRP A 250 3.96 5.07 -0.89
CA TRP A 250 2.90 4.48 -0.09
C TRP A 250 1.56 5.11 -0.40
N LEU A 251 0.52 4.28 -0.44
CA LEU A 251 -0.87 4.67 -0.69
C LEU A 251 -1.78 4.06 0.38
N PRO A 252 -1.71 4.57 1.62
CA PRO A 252 -2.54 4.10 2.72
C PRO A 252 -3.99 4.52 2.59
N ASP A 253 -4.89 3.55 2.78
CA ASP A 253 -6.31 3.82 2.97
C ASP A 253 -6.61 4.14 4.45
N PHE A 254 -6.91 5.38 4.78
CA PHE A 254 -7.32 5.78 6.12
C PHE A 254 -8.84 5.92 6.19
N LYS A 255 -9.53 4.80 6.45
CA LYS A 255 -10.98 4.64 6.22
C LYS A 255 -11.87 5.08 7.38
N PHE A 256 -11.46 4.84 8.63
CA PHE A 256 -12.30 4.97 9.82
C PHE A 256 -11.72 5.90 10.86
N GLY A 257 -12.60 6.62 11.57
CA GLY A 257 -12.27 7.40 12.76
C GLY A 257 -12.01 6.52 14.01
N PRO A 258 -11.74 7.15 15.16
CA PRO A 258 -11.33 6.46 16.40
C PRO A 258 -12.47 5.68 17.10
N GLY A 259 -13.70 5.77 16.62
CA GLY A 259 -14.85 5.11 17.23
C GLY A 259 -15.01 3.64 16.84
N ARG A 260 -16.24 3.16 16.89
CA ARG A 260 -16.57 1.75 16.66
C ARG A 260 -16.73 1.36 15.19
N CYS A 261 -16.70 2.33 14.27
CA CYS A 261 -16.99 2.09 12.85
C CYS A 261 -16.11 1.00 12.22
N ALA A 262 -14.82 0.94 12.56
CA ALA A 262 -13.93 -0.12 12.07
C ALA A 262 -14.35 -1.52 12.53
N VAL A 263 -14.83 -1.66 13.77
CA VAL A 263 -15.35 -2.92 14.30
C VAL A 263 -16.70 -3.27 13.65
N GLU A 264 -17.59 -2.31 13.52
CA GLU A 264 -18.94 -2.53 13.01
C GLU A 264 -18.96 -2.78 11.51
N LEU A 265 -18.18 -2.00 10.74
CA LEU A 265 -18.21 -2.02 9.28
C LEU A 265 -17.11 -2.89 8.64
N ALA A 266 -16.05 -3.20 9.37
CA ALA A 266 -14.92 -3.97 8.84
C ALA A 266 -14.48 -5.11 9.75
N ARG A 267 -15.18 -5.32 10.88
CA ARG A 267 -14.84 -6.31 11.92
C ARG A 267 -13.40 -6.22 12.40
N THR A 268 -12.83 -5.00 12.42
CA THR A 268 -11.41 -4.77 12.71
C THR A 268 -11.26 -3.95 13.98
N GLY A 269 -10.77 -4.59 15.06
CA GLY A 269 -10.37 -3.90 16.28
C GLY A 269 -9.00 -3.24 16.12
N TRP A 270 -8.68 -2.29 16.99
CA TRP A 270 -7.38 -1.58 17.04
C TRP A 270 -7.00 -0.88 15.71
N TYR A 271 -7.97 -0.64 14.82
CA TYR A 271 -7.74 -0.08 13.49
C TYR A 271 -7.10 1.31 13.61
N TRP A 272 -7.72 2.20 14.40
CA TRP A 272 -7.27 3.58 14.54
C TRP A 272 -5.83 3.66 15.03
N GLU A 273 -5.53 2.99 16.13
CA GLU A 273 -4.21 3.00 16.77
C GLU A 273 -3.15 2.40 15.84
N THR A 274 -3.51 1.34 15.11
CA THR A 274 -2.58 0.67 14.19
C THR A 274 -2.27 1.54 12.98
N VAL A 275 -3.31 2.07 12.32
CA VAL A 275 -3.14 2.87 11.11
C VAL A 275 -2.44 4.19 11.42
N THR A 276 -2.87 4.90 12.48
CA THR A 276 -2.22 6.15 12.88
C THR A 276 -0.77 5.94 13.32
N GLY A 277 -0.47 4.87 14.06
CA GLY A 277 0.88 4.50 14.44
C GLY A 277 1.78 4.19 13.23
N ASN A 278 1.25 3.49 12.22
CA ASN A 278 2.00 3.21 10.99
C ASN A 278 2.19 4.47 10.12
N LEU A 279 1.20 5.36 10.06
CA LEU A 279 1.31 6.64 9.36
C LEU A 279 2.37 7.55 10.01
N LEU A 280 2.43 7.60 11.34
CA LEU A 280 3.48 8.34 12.06
C LEU A 280 4.87 7.79 11.73
N LYS A 281 5.04 6.46 11.60
CA LYS A 281 6.32 5.86 11.15
C LYS A 281 6.70 6.37 9.76
N LEU A 282 5.77 6.41 8.79
CA LEU A 282 6.07 6.93 7.44
C LEU A 282 6.49 8.40 7.48
N ARG A 283 5.81 9.22 8.28
CA ARG A 283 6.18 10.63 8.49
C ARG A 283 7.60 10.75 9.03
N ASP A 284 7.89 10.03 10.10
CA ASP A 284 9.18 10.08 10.81
C ASP A 284 10.33 9.52 9.95
N TRP A 285 10.03 8.58 9.05
CA TRP A 285 10.98 8.04 8.07
C TRP A 285 11.17 8.95 6.85
N GLY A 286 10.32 9.96 6.67
CA GLY A 286 10.35 10.85 5.52
C GLY A 286 10.00 10.13 4.21
N GLU A 287 9.00 9.24 4.25
CA GLU A 287 8.58 8.44 3.11
C GLU A 287 7.63 9.23 2.19
N ASP A 288 7.73 8.96 0.88
CA ASP A 288 6.80 9.49 -0.12
C ASP A 288 5.45 8.77 0.01
N LEU A 289 4.36 9.53 0.08
CA LEU A 289 3.01 8.96 0.22
C LEU A 289 1.93 9.91 -0.25
N THR A 290 0.77 9.33 -0.59
CA THR A 290 -0.52 10.03 -0.61
C THR A 290 -1.52 9.24 0.21
N LEU A 291 -2.39 9.94 0.94
CA LEU A 291 -3.42 9.32 1.76
C LEU A 291 -4.74 9.19 0.99
N ARG A 292 -5.48 8.11 1.21
CA ARG A 292 -6.85 7.96 0.72
C ARG A 292 -7.85 7.94 1.86
N HIS A 293 -8.92 8.70 1.70
CA HIS A 293 -10.10 8.64 2.58
C HIS A 293 -11.36 8.57 1.76
N LEU A 294 -12.21 7.57 1.99
CA LEU A 294 -13.50 7.39 1.32
C LEU A 294 -14.62 8.00 2.16
N ILE A 295 -15.36 8.94 1.58
CA ILE A 295 -16.57 9.49 2.21
C ILE A 295 -17.67 8.42 2.19
N MET A 296 -18.05 7.95 3.36
CA MET A 296 -19.13 6.97 3.51
C MET A 296 -20.44 7.65 3.97
N PRO A 297 -21.60 7.24 3.43
CA PRO A 297 -22.88 7.82 3.82
C PRO A 297 -23.15 7.65 5.31
N GLY A 298 -23.51 8.76 5.99
CA GLY A 298 -23.78 8.78 7.43
C GLY A 298 -22.53 8.75 8.33
N HIS A 299 -21.32 8.79 7.76
CA HIS A 299 -20.07 8.65 8.53
C HIS A 299 -19.15 9.88 8.44
N VAL A 300 -19.65 11.04 8.03
CA VAL A 300 -18.83 12.26 7.95
C VAL A 300 -18.33 12.67 9.32
N GLU A 301 -19.18 12.69 10.34
CA GLU A 301 -18.81 13.16 11.68
C GLU A 301 -17.95 12.15 12.45
N CYS A 302 -18.24 10.85 12.33
CA CYS A 302 -17.54 9.81 13.10
C CYS A 302 -16.30 9.25 12.42
N CYS A 303 -16.14 9.42 11.10
CA CYS A 303 -14.99 8.93 10.35
C CYS A 303 -14.29 10.05 9.59
N THR A 304 -14.97 10.75 8.67
CA THR A 304 -14.31 11.73 7.78
C THR A 304 -13.69 12.88 8.57
N ALA A 305 -14.44 13.55 9.41
CA ALA A 305 -13.92 14.69 10.16
C ALA A 305 -12.76 14.30 11.11
N PRO A 306 -12.85 13.24 11.94
CA PRO A 306 -11.72 12.81 12.78
C PRO A 306 -10.48 12.39 12.00
N VAL A 307 -10.63 11.72 10.84
CA VAL A 307 -9.52 11.35 9.97
C VAL A 307 -8.81 12.60 9.42
N LEU A 308 -9.58 13.56 8.88
CA LEU A 308 -9.03 14.79 8.33
C LEU A 308 -8.40 15.67 9.42
N ASP A 309 -8.99 15.73 10.61
CA ASP A 309 -8.42 16.42 11.78
C ASP A 309 -7.07 15.81 12.18
N TRP A 310 -7.01 14.48 12.22
CA TRP A 310 -5.77 13.79 12.56
C TRP A 310 -4.67 14.04 11.53
N ILE A 311 -5.02 14.00 10.22
CA ILE A 311 -4.07 14.29 9.13
C ILE A 311 -3.56 15.73 9.25
N ALA A 312 -4.44 16.71 9.44
CA ALA A 312 -4.07 18.11 9.58
C ALA A 312 -3.13 18.35 10.78
N GLN A 313 -3.36 17.64 11.88
CA GLN A 313 -2.57 17.77 13.09
C GLN A 313 -1.19 17.08 12.98
N ASN A 314 -1.12 15.91 12.35
CA ASN A 314 0.06 15.04 12.42
C ASN A 314 0.84 14.99 11.10
N MET A 315 0.20 15.23 9.96
CA MET A 315 0.79 15.13 8.62
C MET A 315 0.26 16.24 7.69
N PRO A 316 0.33 17.54 8.08
CA PRO A 316 -0.32 18.65 7.36
C PRO A 316 0.16 18.79 5.91
N GLU A 317 1.36 18.31 5.62
CA GLU A 317 1.96 18.37 4.29
C GLU A 317 1.62 17.17 3.40
N ALA A 318 0.97 16.11 3.94
CA ALA A 318 0.64 14.93 3.16
C ALA A 318 -0.49 15.22 2.18
N PRO A 319 -0.33 14.90 0.88
CA PRO A 319 -1.42 14.96 -0.07
C PRO A 319 -2.51 13.94 0.28
N VAL A 320 -3.77 14.36 0.20
CA VAL A 320 -4.92 13.51 0.57
C VAL A 320 -5.88 13.40 -0.62
N ASN A 321 -6.22 12.18 -1.01
CA ASN A 321 -7.35 11.93 -1.91
C ASN A 321 -8.61 11.66 -1.05
N ILE A 322 -9.51 12.64 -1.02
CA ILE A 322 -10.82 12.51 -0.39
C ILE A 322 -11.78 12.04 -1.48
N MET A 323 -12.11 10.76 -1.45
CA MET A 323 -12.87 10.09 -2.50
C MET A 323 -14.38 10.20 -2.22
N ASP A 324 -15.13 10.74 -3.16
CA ASP A 324 -16.61 10.86 -3.14
C ASP A 324 -17.30 9.72 -3.92
N GLN A 325 -16.52 8.81 -4.47
CA GLN A 325 -16.96 7.74 -5.37
C GLN A 325 -17.47 6.49 -4.63
N TYR A 326 -17.96 6.64 -3.40
CA TYR A 326 -18.59 5.54 -2.70
C TYR A 326 -19.84 5.10 -3.44
N HIS A 327 -20.00 3.80 -3.62
CA HIS A 327 -21.27 3.16 -3.99
C HIS A 327 -21.49 1.91 -3.12
N PRO A 328 -22.75 1.53 -2.87
CA PRO A 328 -23.03 0.33 -2.10
C PRO A 328 -22.59 -0.93 -2.86
N ASP A 329 -21.77 -1.73 -2.20
CA ASP A 329 -21.25 -2.98 -2.73
C ASP A 329 -21.21 -4.07 -1.67
N ASN A 330 -20.94 -5.29 -2.08
CA ASN A 330 -20.74 -6.46 -1.22
C ASN A 330 -21.91 -6.65 -0.25
N PHE A 331 -21.70 -6.52 1.06
CA PHE A 331 -22.74 -6.68 2.08
C PHE A 331 -23.68 -5.46 2.19
N CYS A 332 -23.37 -4.36 1.52
CA CYS A 332 -24.16 -3.12 1.52
C CYS A 332 -25.07 -2.98 0.29
N ASP A 333 -24.91 -3.82 -0.74
CA ASP A 333 -25.72 -3.78 -1.96
C ASP A 333 -26.96 -4.65 -1.82
N PRO A 334 -28.18 -4.06 -1.80
CA PRO A 334 -29.43 -4.84 -1.75
C PRO A 334 -29.66 -5.77 -2.95
N GLY A 335 -28.97 -5.52 -4.07
CA GLY A 335 -29.01 -6.39 -5.25
C GLY A 335 -28.06 -7.57 -5.19
N ASN A 336 -27.18 -7.63 -4.20
CA ASN A 336 -26.22 -8.69 -4.01
C ASN A 336 -26.75 -9.79 -3.08
N GLU A 337 -26.56 -11.06 -3.43
CA GLU A 337 -26.93 -12.21 -2.58
C GLU A 337 -26.29 -12.20 -1.18
N LYS A 338 -25.14 -11.52 -1.04
CA LYS A 338 -24.42 -11.34 0.24
C LYS A 338 -24.96 -10.20 1.09
N PHE A 339 -25.99 -9.48 0.64
CA PHE A 339 -26.56 -8.33 1.36
C PHE A 339 -26.91 -8.66 2.81
N MET A 340 -26.61 -7.75 3.72
CA MET A 340 -26.96 -7.89 5.13
C MET A 340 -27.75 -6.66 5.60
N GLU A 341 -28.96 -6.89 6.11
CA GLU A 341 -29.90 -5.85 6.54
C GLU A 341 -29.29 -4.83 7.52
N ARG A 342 -28.40 -5.26 8.39
CA ARG A 342 -27.70 -4.37 9.34
C ARG A 342 -26.86 -3.29 8.66
N TYR A 343 -26.49 -3.46 7.39
CA TYR A 343 -25.74 -2.48 6.59
C TYR A 343 -26.64 -1.65 5.67
N ARG A 344 -27.96 -1.75 5.77
CA ARG A 344 -28.91 -0.94 4.99
C ARG A 344 -28.64 0.56 5.05
N PRO A 345 -28.20 1.18 6.16
CA PRO A 345 -27.82 2.60 6.16
C PRO A 345 -26.72 2.98 5.17
N LEU A 346 -25.87 2.01 4.77
CA LEU A 346 -24.82 2.15 3.76
C LEU A 346 -25.28 1.77 2.34
N ALA A 347 -26.53 1.32 2.17
CA ALA A 347 -27.10 0.93 0.86
C ALA A 347 -27.56 2.16 0.05
N ARG A 348 -26.77 3.21 0.06
CA ARG A 348 -27.03 4.45 -0.69
C ARG A 348 -25.71 5.17 -1.01
N PHE A 349 -25.71 6.02 -1.99
CA PHE A 349 -24.62 6.95 -2.25
C PHE A 349 -24.55 8.04 -1.16
N PRO A 350 -23.37 8.65 -0.92
CA PRO A 350 -23.26 9.84 -0.11
C PRO A 350 -24.11 10.97 -0.69
N GLN A 351 -24.81 11.70 0.18
CA GLN A 351 -25.55 12.89 -0.24
C GLN A 351 -24.59 14.02 -0.59
N ARG A 352 -25.00 14.92 -1.47
CA ARG A 352 -24.23 16.12 -1.82
C ARG A 352 -23.83 16.93 -0.58
N SER A 353 -24.70 17.01 0.42
CA SER A 353 -24.41 17.68 1.70
C SER A 353 -23.26 17.03 2.47
N GLU A 354 -23.17 15.69 2.45
CA GLU A 354 -22.09 14.91 3.09
C GLU A 354 -20.76 15.16 2.38
N ILE A 355 -20.76 15.12 1.04
CA ILE A 355 -19.58 15.41 0.22
C ILE A 355 -19.08 16.84 0.45
N LEU A 356 -19.99 17.82 0.39
CA LEU A 356 -19.66 19.23 0.62
C LEU A 356 -19.16 19.47 2.05
N ALA A 357 -19.70 18.78 3.05
CA ALA A 357 -19.24 18.87 4.43
C ALA A 357 -17.80 18.36 4.56
N ALA A 358 -17.47 17.23 3.94
CA ALA A 358 -16.11 16.67 3.92
C ALA A 358 -15.09 17.64 3.29
N PHE A 359 -15.38 18.17 2.10
CA PHE A 359 -14.47 19.10 1.41
C PHE A 359 -14.34 20.45 2.15
N ARG A 360 -15.43 20.99 2.70
CA ARG A 360 -15.36 22.20 3.53
C ARG A 360 -14.51 21.98 4.78
N HIS A 361 -14.66 20.82 5.42
CA HIS A 361 -13.85 20.46 6.58
C HIS A 361 -12.35 20.37 6.22
N ALA A 362 -12.02 19.71 5.13
CA ALA A 362 -10.65 19.61 4.63
C ALA A 362 -10.03 20.98 4.36
N ARG A 363 -10.76 21.89 3.69
CA ARG A 363 -10.30 23.27 3.44
C ARG A 363 -10.11 24.07 4.72
N ALA A 364 -11.04 23.96 5.67
CA ALA A 364 -10.93 24.64 6.96
C ALA A 364 -9.71 24.16 7.77
N ARG A 365 -9.22 22.93 7.52
CA ARG A 365 -8.01 22.38 8.09
C ARG A 365 -6.73 22.64 7.28
N GLY A 366 -6.85 23.29 6.13
CA GLY A 366 -5.70 23.60 5.25
C GLY A 366 -5.06 22.36 4.60
N LEU A 367 -5.84 21.28 4.42
CA LEU A 367 -5.34 20.05 3.81
C LEU A 367 -5.11 20.22 2.31
N ARG A 368 -4.12 19.51 1.78
CA ARG A 368 -3.77 19.45 0.36
C ARG A 368 -4.52 18.31 -0.32
N PHE A 369 -5.69 18.56 -0.84
CA PHE A 369 -6.54 17.51 -1.44
C PHE A 369 -7.02 17.82 -2.86
N GLU A 370 -7.09 19.09 -3.26
CA GLU A 370 -7.71 19.48 -4.52
C GLU A 370 -7.05 18.78 -5.73
N SER A 371 -5.74 18.73 -5.77
CA SER A 371 -5.00 18.12 -6.90
C SER A 371 -5.28 16.63 -7.09
N LEU A 372 -5.66 15.91 -6.03
CA LEU A 372 -5.99 14.48 -6.09
C LEU A 372 -7.50 14.23 -6.19
N SER A 373 -8.28 14.90 -5.35
CA SER A 373 -9.70 14.64 -5.21
C SER A 373 -10.54 15.18 -6.37
N LEU A 374 -10.08 16.26 -7.01
CA LEU A 374 -10.79 16.92 -8.11
C LEU A 374 -10.21 16.58 -9.49
N GLU A 375 -9.22 15.76 -9.54
CA GLU A 375 -8.49 15.35 -10.75
C GLU A 375 -9.41 14.76 -11.84
N LYS A 376 -10.46 14.04 -11.44
CA LYS A 376 -11.37 13.36 -12.36
C LYS A 376 -12.55 14.24 -12.82
N GLY A 377 -12.59 15.52 -12.46
CA GLY A 377 -13.67 16.43 -12.84
C GLY A 377 -15.03 16.11 -12.20
N SER A 378 -15.08 15.18 -11.26
CA SER A 378 -16.28 14.78 -10.54
C SER A 378 -16.52 15.57 -9.26
N GLY A 379 -15.65 16.55 -8.97
CA GLY A 379 -15.87 17.45 -7.86
C GLY A 379 -17.14 18.29 -8.06
N PRO A 380 -17.94 18.55 -6.99
CA PRO A 380 -19.07 19.46 -7.11
C PRO A 380 -18.54 20.82 -7.60
N VAL A 381 -19.18 21.33 -8.66
CA VAL A 381 -18.95 22.71 -9.12
C VAL A 381 -19.34 23.63 -7.96
N PHE A 382 -18.35 24.31 -7.37
CA PHE A 382 -18.55 25.25 -6.27
C PHE A 382 -19.04 26.60 -6.79
#